data_3055f3588ac44e76e8d72ad4980f1b60
#
_entry.id   3055f3588ac44e76e8d72ad4980f1b60
#
_cell.length_a   1.000
_cell.length_b   1.000
_cell.length_c   1.000
_cell.angle_alpha   90.00
_cell.angle_beta   90.00
_cell.angle_gamma   90.00
#
_symmetry.space_group_name_H-M   'P 1'
#
loop_
_entity.id
_entity.type
_entity.pdbx_description
1 polymer ?
#
loop_
_entity_poly.entity_id
_entity_poly.type
_entity_poly.pdbx_seq_one_letter_code
_entity_poly.pdbx_strand_id
1 'polypeptide(L)'
;ILLFGQDKFTAKMMLSNEKLHRYNIIWRKVLKSGFLNANRMPLREHEDIMVFYKSQPVYNPQMVKGQKNHSKGKAKGENAEDILNNRVYGAYKVVETTGDMKHPSSIWEFPKSHPSIAISSTEKPIELCRYAIRTFTNPGAVVLDNCCGCGSIPIAAKLEGRHYIGMDNGVCDNKKSKYFGMPWADVATQRLAEVA
;
A
#
# COMPACT_ATOMS: atom_id res chain seq x y z
N ILE A 1 3.45 9.80 -4.45
CA ILE A 1 3.01 9.95 -3.06
C ILE A 1 1.95 8.91 -2.78
N LEU A 2 2.04 8.24 -1.62
CA LEU A 2 1.00 7.35 -1.10
C LEU A 2 0.48 7.93 0.21
N LEU A 3 -0.84 8.09 0.33
CA LEU A 3 -1.49 8.58 1.55
C LEU A 3 -2.52 7.57 2.03
N PHE A 4 -2.44 7.19 3.30
CA PHE A 4 -3.45 6.35 3.94
C PHE A 4 -4.60 7.21 4.45
N GLY A 5 -5.83 6.74 4.24
CA GLY A 5 -7.01 7.47 4.67
C GLY A 5 -8.26 6.63 4.79
N GLN A 6 -9.30 7.23 5.34
CA GLN A 6 -10.64 6.64 5.44
C GLN A 6 -11.72 7.71 5.29
N ASP A 7 -12.86 7.32 4.76
CA ASP A 7 -14.09 8.11 4.74
C ASP A 7 -13.88 9.55 4.21
N LYS A 8 -14.32 10.54 4.99
CA LYS A 8 -14.25 11.96 4.63
C LYS A 8 -12.83 12.48 4.45
N PHE A 9 -11.85 11.89 5.17
CA PHE A 9 -10.44 12.28 4.99
C PHE A 9 -9.94 11.88 3.61
N THR A 10 -10.22 10.66 3.16
CA THR A 10 -9.92 10.21 1.79
C THR A 10 -10.50 11.18 0.76
N ALA A 11 -11.80 11.50 0.87
CA ALA A 11 -12.45 12.41 -0.06
C ALA A 11 -11.80 13.80 -0.09
N LYS A 12 -11.49 14.38 1.08
CA LYS A 12 -10.81 15.69 1.18
C LYS A 12 -9.42 15.67 0.55
N MET A 13 -8.64 14.62 0.77
CA MET A 13 -7.28 14.49 0.21
C MET A 13 -7.34 14.34 -1.31
N MET A 14 -8.25 13.56 -1.85
CA MET A 14 -8.44 13.44 -3.30
C MET A 14 -8.79 14.80 -3.93
N LEU A 15 -9.74 15.54 -3.35
CA LEU A 15 -10.16 16.86 -3.83
C LEU A 15 -9.09 17.92 -3.62
N SER A 16 -8.22 17.80 -2.62
CA SER A 16 -7.15 18.79 -2.38
C SER A 16 -6.16 18.88 -3.53
N ASN A 17 -6.01 17.82 -4.32
CA ASN A 17 -5.15 17.82 -5.49
C ASN A 17 -5.62 16.83 -6.55
N GLU A 18 -6.78 17.08 -7.15
CA GLU A 18 -7.39 16.24 -8.19
C GLU A 18 -6.46 16.01 -9.39
N LYS A 19 -5.63 17.02 -9.73
CA LYS A 19 -4.70 16.92 -10.86
C LYS A 19 -3.60 15.89 -10.66
N LEU A 20 -3.24 15.61 -9.42
CA LEU A 20 -2.20 14.62 -9.08
C LEU A 20 -2.80 13.29 -8.62
N HIS A 21 -4.02 13.26 -8.09
CA HIS A 21 -4.70 12.02 -7.73
C HIS A 21 -4.90 11.14 -8.97
N ARG A 22 -4.60 9.86 -8.86
CA ARG A 22 -4.70 8.92 -9.97
C ARG A 22 -5.66 7.77 -9.70
N TYR A 23 -5.50 7.10 -8.59
CA TYR A 23 -6.35 5.98 -8.18
C TYR A 23 -6.15 5.69 -6.69
N ASN A 24 -7.05 4.86 -6.16
CA ASN A 24 -6.93 4.31 -4.82
C ASN A 24 -6.62 2.82 -4.88
N ILE A 25 -5.83 2.39 -3.92
CA ILE A 25 -5.63 1.00 -3.56
C ILE A 25 -6.38 0.78 -2.25
N ILE A 26 -7.04 -0.35 -2.10
CA ILE A 26 -7.76 -0.71 -0.88
C ILE A 26 -6.89 -1.66 -0.05
N TRP A 27 -6.46 -1.21 1.12
CA TRP A 27 -5.84 -2.09 2.08
C TRP A 27 -6.89 -2.80 2.91
N ARG A 28 -7.07 -4.10 2.71
CA ARG A 28 -7.90 -4.98 3.51
C ARG A 28 -7.14 -5.47 4.73
N LYS A 29 -7.65 -5.14 5.93
CA LYS A 29 -6.95 -5.33 7.20
C LYS A 29 -7.05 -6.74 7.78
N VAL A 30 -7.97 -7.58 7.26
CA VAL A 30 -8.37 -8.89 7.79
C VAL A 30 -9.09 -8.76 9.14
N LEU A 31 -8.50 -8.04 10.11
CA LEU A 31 -9.15 -7.73 11.39
C LEU A 31 -10.07 -6.53 11.27
N LYS A 32 -11.32 -6.73 11.61
CA LYS A 32 -12.34 -5.69 11.61
C LYS A 32 -12.19 -4.77 12.82
N SER A 33 -12.60 -3.52 12.67
CA SER A 33 -12.58 -2.52 13.74
C SER A 33 -13.95 -1.83 13.88
N GLY A 34 -14.16 -1.14 15.02
CA GLY A 34 -15.39 -0.41 15.28
C GLY A 34 -16.50 -1.25 15.89
N PHE A 35 -16.19 -2.31 16.62
CA PHE A 35 -17.16 -3.25 17.21
C PHE A 35 -18.23 -2.58 18.08
N LEU A 36 -17.93 -1.46 18.75
CA LEU A 36 -18.90 -0.69 19.54
C LEU A 36 -20.08 -0.15 18.71
N ASN A 37 -19.90 -0.05 17.40
CA ASN A 37 -20.92 0.40 16.46
C ASN A 37 -21.52 -0.74 15.63
N ALA A 38 -21.26 -2.00 15.97
CA ALA A 38 -21.66 -3.16 15.16
C ALA A 38 -23.17 -3.25 14.90
N ASN A 39 -23.98 -2.74 15.82
CA ASN A 39 -25.45 -2.68 15.69
C ASN A 39 -25.97 -1.43 14.97
N ARG A 40 -25.10 -0.53 14.52
CA ARG A 40 -25.45 0.76 13.88
C ARG A 40 -24.89 0.90 12.48
N MET A 41 -23.75 0.24 12.20
CA MET A 41 -23.07 0.32 10.92
C MET A 41 -22.16 -0.90 10.72
N PRO A 42 -21.81 -1.24 9.46
CA PRO A 42 -20.84 -2.30 9.18
C PRO A 42 -19.50 -2.05 9.87
N LEU A 43 -18.84 -3.14 10.29
CA LEU A 43 -17.48 -3.07 10.83
C LEU A 43 -16.50 -2.66 9.73
N ARG A 44 -15.54 -1.82 10.08
CA ARG A 44 -14.51 -1.36 9.14
C ARG A 44 -13.44 -2.42 8.96
N GLU A 45 -13.24 -2.80 7.71
CA GLU A 45 -12.27 -3.84 7.33
C GLU A 45 -11.15 -3.32 6.41
N HIS A 46 -11.25 -2.08 5.94
CA HIS A 46 -10.29 -1.52 4.99
C HIS A 46 -9.85 -0.10 5.33
N GLU A 47 -8.77 0.33 4.69
CA GLU A 47 -8.33 1.72 4.51
C GLU A 47 -8.04 1.96 3.03
N ASP A 48 -8.18 3.22 2.60
CA ASP A 48 -7.73 3.66 1.29
C ASP A 48 -6.24 4.00 1.32
N ILE A 49 -5.55 3.68 0.23
CA ILE A 49 -4.21 4.17 -0.06
C ILE A 49 -4.34 4.99 -1.34
N MET A 50 -4.40 6.29 -1.19
CA MET A 50 -4.52 7.23 -2.31
C MET A 50 -3.17 7.40 -3.00
N VAL A 51 -3.13 7.26 -4.32
CA VAL A 51 -1.91 7.38 -5.13
C VAL A 51 -1.91 8.68 -5.91
N PHE A 52 -0.87 9.48 -5.70
CA PHE A 52 -0.70 10.79 -6.35
C PHE A 52 0.63 10.85 -7.09
N TYR A 53 0.59 11.31 -8.35
CA TYR A 53 1.80 11.61 -9.11
C TYR A 53 1.51 12.56 -10.28
N LYS A 54 2.53 13.31 -10.71
CA LYS A 54 2.46 14.20 -11.88
C LYS A 54 2.70 13.41 -13.18
N SER A 55 3.75 12.60 -13.21
CA SER A 55 4.11 11.72 -14.31
C SER A 55 4.26 10.29 -13.79
N GLN A 56 4.13 9.30 -14.68
CA GLN A 56 4.20 7.88 -14.31
C GLN A 56 5.46 7.60 -13.48
N PRO A 57 5.31 7.16 -12.22
CA PRO A 57 6.43 6.78 -11.37
C PRO A 57 6.96 5.38 -11.73
N VAL A 58 8.02 4.98 -11.04
CA VAL A 58 8.42 3.57 -10.98
C VAL A 58 7.21 2.74 -10.53
N TYR A 59 6.94 1.68 -11.27
CA TYR A 59 5.91 0.70 -10.92
C TYR A 59 6.44 -0.71 -11.21
N ASN A 60 6.69 -1.45 -10.15
CA ASN A 60 7.17 -2.83 -10.18
C ASN A 60 6.01 -3.74 -9.74
N PRO A 61 5.22 -4.30 -10.66
CA PRO A 61 4.09 -5.14 -10.29
C PRO A 61 4.56 -6.36 -9.52
N GLN A 62 4.05 -6.53 -8.30
CA GLN A 62 4.34 -7.69 -7.48
C GLN A 62 3.44 -8.84 -7.93
N MET A 63 3.91 -9.59 -8.92
CA MET A 63 3.14 -10.68 -9.53
C MET A 63 2.75 -11.73 -8.50
N VAL A 64 1.50 -12.18 -8.56
CA VAL A 64 0.95 -13.19 -7.65
C VAL A 64 0.62 -14.47 -8.40
N LYS A 65 0.83 -15.62 -7.75
CA LYS A 65 0.44 -16.90 -8.30
C LYS A 65 -1.08 -17.04 -8.29
N GLY A 66 -1.63 -17.44 -9.41
CA GLY A 66 -3.07 -17.67 -9.59
C GLY A 66 -3.34 -18.95 -10.38
N GLN A 67 -4.57 -19.12 -10.83
CA GLN A 67 -4.89 -20.22 -11.72
C GLN A 67 -4.25 -19.99 -13.09
N LYS A 68 -3.89 -21.09 -13.79
CA LYS A 68 -3.38 -21.01 -15.17
C LYS A 68 -4.34 -20.22 -16.04
N ASN A 69 -3.80 -19.35 -16.88
CA ASN A 69 -4.60 -18.64 -17.87
C ASN A 69 -5.24 -19.63 -18.83
N HIS A 70 -6.56 -19.73 -18.83
CA HIS A 70 -7.33 -20.56 -19.77
C HIS A 70 -7.53 -19.87 -21.11
N SER A 71 -7.46 -18.55 -21.14
CA SER A 71 -7.46 -17.80 -22.36
C SER A 71 -6.02 -17.68 -22.86
N LYS A 72 -5.62 -18.57 -23.76
CA LYS A 72 -4.85 -18.04 -24.87
C LYS A 72 -5.71 -16.90 -25.38
N GLY A 73 -5.28 -15.66 -25.22
CA GLY A 73 -5.88 -14.55 -25.94
C GLY A 73 -5.80 -14.92 -27.40
N LYS A 74 -6.79 -15.66 -27.87
CA LYS A 74 -6.92 -15.95 -29.29
C LYS A 74 -7.36 -14.64 -29.90
N ALA A 75 -6.39 -13.85 -30.29
CA ALA A 75 -6.51 -13.17 -31.53
C ALA A 75 -6.91 -14.26 -32.53
N LYS A 76 -8.18 -14.30 -32.91
CA LYS A 76 -8.65 -15.15 -34.01
C LYS A 76 -8.20 -14.48 -35.29
N GLY A 77 -6.99 -14.80 -35.74
CA GLY A 77 -6.44 -14.32 -36.99
C GLY A 77 -5.05 -14.91 -37.20
N GLU A 78 -4.72 -15.30 -38.40
CA GLU A 78 -3.44 -15.86 -38.77
C GLU A 78 -2.31 -14.81 -38.78
N ASN A 79 -2.59 -13.55 -38.48
CA ASN A 79 -1.65 -12.44 -38.46
C ASN A 79 -1.38 -11.92 -37.07
N ALA A 80 -0.11 -11.76 -36.72
CA ALA A 80 0.38 -11.27 -35.43
C ALA A 80 0.01 -9.81 -35.09
N GLU A 81 -0.89 -9.21 -35.84
CA GLU A 81 -1.35 -7.81 -35.73
C GLU A 81 -2.80 -7.65 -35.32
N ASP A 82 -3.43 -8.69 -34.77
CA ASP A 82 -4.83 -8.56 -34.36
C ASP A 82 -4.98 -7.52 -33.26
N ILE A 83 -5.44 -6.35 -33.67
CA ILE A 83 -5.84 -5.26 -32.79
C ILE A 83 -7.28 -5.53 -32.38
N LEU A 84 -7.49 -5.90 -31.11
CA LEU A 84 -8.82 -5.95 -30.54
C LEU A 84 -9.29 -4.54 -30.22
N ASN A 85 -10.44 -4.19 -30.77
CA ASN A 85 -11.11 -2.95 -30.49
C ASN A 85 -12.30 -3.23 -29.55
N ASN A 86 -12.29 -2.67 -28.35
CA ASN A 86 -13.44 -2.74 -27.47
C ASN A 86 -13.90 -1.35 -27.01
N ARG A 87 -15.15 -1.28 -26.55
CA ARG A 87 -15.79 -0.01 -26.18
C ARG A 87 -15.12 0.70 -25.01
N VAL A 88 -14.38 -0.02 -24.17
CA VAL A 88 -13.76 0.54 -22.94
C VAL A 88 -12.31 0.97 -23.16
N TYR A 89 -11.53 0.12 -23.84
CA TYR A 89 -10.08 0.30 -23.97
C TYR A 89 -9.64 0.75 -25.37
N GLY A 90 -10.58 0.88 -26.31
CA GLY A 90 -10.25 1.20 -27.72
C GLY A 90 -9.48 0.06 -28.40
N ALA A 91 -8.60 0.44 -29.30
CA ALA A 91 -7.75 -0.50 -30.02
C ALA A 91 -6.51 -0.85 -29.18
N TYR A 92 -6.24 -2.12 -28.93
CA TYR A 92 -5.05 -2.57 -28.21
C TYR A 92 -4.48 -3.87 -28.79
N LYS A 93 -3.17 -3.99 -28.70
CA LYS A 93 -2.45 -5.20 -29.13
C LYS A 93 -2.65 -6.31 -28.10
N VAL A 94 -3.08 -7.47 -28.55
CA VAL A 94 -3.20 -8.65 -27.69
C VAL A 94 -1.80 -9.22 -27.44
N VAL A 95 -1.43 -9.32 -26.18
CA VAL A 95 -0.22 -10.01 -25.75
C VAL A 95 -0.62 -11.39 -25.23
N GLU A 96 -0.03 -12.44 -25.77
CA GLU A 96 -0.24 -13.80 -25.28
C GLU A 96 0.32 -13.89 -23.84
N THR A 97 -0.56 -14.17 -22.89
CA THR A 97 -0.19 -14.37 -21.49
C THR A 97 -0.20 -15.86 -21.18
N THR A 98 0.99 -16.43 -20.97
CA THR A 98 1.18 -17.83 -20.58
C THR A 98 1.52 -17.93 -19.09
N GLY A 99 1.16 -19.06 -18.47
CA GLY A 99 1.53 -19.35 -17.09
C GLY A 99 0.46 -19.03 -16.05
N ASP A 100 0.87 -19.05 -14.79
CA ASP A 100 0.01 -18.92 -13.61
C ASP A 100 0.26 -17.62 -12.81
N MET A 101 1.15 -16.76 -13.30
CA MET A 101 1.42 -15.46 -12.67
C MET A 101 0.41 -14.41 -13.12
N LYS A 102 -0.14 -13.68 -12.17
CA LYS A 102 -1.16 -12.63 -12.38
C LYS A 102 -0.64 -11.28 -11.91
N HIS A 103 -1.06 -10.24 -12.61
CA HIS A 103 -0.87 -8.88 -12.11
C HIS A 103 -1.61 -8.68 -10.77
N PRO A 104 -1.04 -7.90 -9.85
CA PRO A 104 -1.68 -7.59 -8.58
C PRO A 104 -2.98 -6.81 -8.82
N SER A 105 -3.95 -7.02 -7.93
CA SER A 105 -5.20 -6.24 -7.92
C SER A 105 -5.04 -4.93 -7.14
N SER A 106 -6.07 -4.09 -7.22
CA SER A 106 -6.17 -2.87 -6.39
C SER A 106 -6.54 -3.15 -4.93
N ILE A 107 -6.75 -4.41 -4.56
CA ILE A 107 -7.02 -4.81 -3.17
C ILE A 107 -5.78 -5.52 -2.63
N TRP A 108 -5.18 -4.92 -1.61
CA TRP A 108 -4.02 -5.46 -0.90
C TRP A 108 -4.45 -6.00 0.45
N GLU A 109 -4.24 -7.28 0.69
CA GLU A 109 -4.62 -7.94 1.93
C GLU A 109 -3.40 -8.15 2.82
N PHE A 110 -3.35 -7.38 3.91
CA PHE A 110 -2.31 -7.47 4.92
C PHE A 110 -2.94 -7.36 6.31
N PRO A 111 -2.78 -8.35 7.17
CA PRO A 111 -3.37 -8.29 8.51
C PRO A 111 -2.77 -7.13 9.30
N LYS A 112 -3.65 -6.39 9.98
CA LYS A 112 -3.24 -5.37 10.95
C LYS A 112 -2.68 -6.06 12.20
N SER A 113 -1.67 -5.44 12.83
CA SER A 113 -1.17 -5.88 14.14
C SER A 113 -2.31 -5.95 15.16
N HIS A 114 -2.32 -7.00 15.98
CA HIS A 114 -3.31 -7.13 17.03
C HIS A 114 -3.14 -5.98 18.05
N PRO A 115 -4.23 -5.40 18.60
CA PRO A 115 -4.15 -4.27 19.53
C PRO A 115 -3.31 -4.51 20.78
N SER A 116 -3.09 -5.77 21.18
CA SER A 116 -2.26 -6.11 22.34
C SER A 116 -0.76 -5.99 22.10
N ILE A 117 -0.33 -6.00 20.83
CA ILE A 117 1.09 -5.93 20.45
C ILE A 117 1.42 -4.68 19.63
N ALA A 118 0.40 -3.98 19.14
CA ALA A 118 0.59 -2.75 18.37
C ALA A 118 1.16 -1.64 19.25
N ILE A 119 2.21 -0.97 18.78
CA ILE A 119 2.83 0.15 19.47
C ILE A 119 1.93 1.38 19.39
N SER A 120 1.26 1.57 18.25
CA SER A 120 0.30 2.64 18.01
C SER A 120 -0.98 2.08 17.39
N SER A 121 -2.11 2.71 17.66
CA SER A 121 -3.41 2.37 17.04
C SER A 121 -3.41 2.61 15.52
N THR A 122 -2.53 3.47 15.02
CA THR A 122 -2.39 3.83 13.61
C THR A 122 -1.21 3.15 12.92
N GLU A 123 -0.49 2.28 13.63
CA GLU A 123 0.65 1.53 13.09
C GLU A 123 0.28 0.77 11.82
N LYS A 124 1.10 0.90 10.79
CA LYS A 124 0.95 0.13 9.56
C LYS A 124 1.76 -1.16 9.63
N PRO A 125 1.23 -2.29 9.16
CA PRO A 125 2.00 -3.53 9.08
C PRO A 125 3.26 -3.33 8.25
N ILE A 126 4.39 -3.82 8.74
CA ILE A 126 5.68 -3.71 8.03
C ILE A 126 5.58 -4.37 6.64
N GLU A 127 4.93 -5.52 6.52
CA GLU A 127 4.77 -6.23 5.24
C GLU A 127 3.96 -5.42 4.21
N LEU A 128 2.93 -4.68 4.63
CA LEU A 128 2.23 -3.75 3.76
C LEU A 128 3.16 -2.64 3.26
N CYS A 129 3.95 -2.06 4.17
CA CYS A 129 4.92 -1.02 3.83
C CYS A 129 6.00 -1.54 2.88
N ARG A 130 6.54 -2.74 3.12
CA ARG A 130 7.49 -3.42 2.25
C ARG A 130 6.92 -3.63 0.84
N TYR A 131 5.68 -4.12 0.76
CA TYR A 131 4.99 -4.34 -0.50
C TYR A 131 4.84 -3.03 -1.30
N ALA A 132 4.41 -1.95 -0.63
CA ALA A 132 4.30 -0.63 -1.24
C ALA A 132 5.66 -0.11 -1.74
N ILE A 133 6.71 -0.24 -0.92
CA ILE A 133 8.07 0.20 -1.26
C ILE A 133 8.61 -0.58 -2.47
N ARG A 134 8.50 -1.90 -2.50
CA ARG A 134 8.88 -2.71 -3.66
C ARG A 134 8.14 -2.30 -4.92
N THR A 135 6.83 -2.02 -4.79
CA THR A 135 5.97 -1.67 -5.92
C THR A 135 6.36 -0.32 -6.54
N PHE A 136 6.67 0.68 -5.72
CA PHE A 136 6.81 2.07 -6.20
C PHE A 136 8.23 2.63 -6.15
N THR A 137 9.22 1.82 -5.79
CA THR A 137 10.63 2.24 -5.73
C THR A 137 11.57 1.16 -6.23
N ASN A 138 12.75 1.56 -6.70
CA ASN A 138 13.86 0.65 -6.97
C ASN A 138 14.79 0.54 -5.75
N PRO A 139 15.61 -0.52 -5.60
CA PRO A 139 16.68 -0.58 -4.60
C PRO A 139 17.55 0.68 -4.65
N GLY A 140 18.00 1.16 -3.49
CA GLY A 140 18.78 2.38 -3.35
C GLY A 140 18.00 3.70 -3.44
N ALA A 141 16.69 3.67 -3.75
CA ALA A 141 15.85 4.88 -3.71
C ALA A 141 15.69 5.42 -2.30
N VAL A 142 15.38 6.72 -2.18
CA VAL A 142 15.06 7.38 -0.90
C VAL A 142 13.55 7.36 -0.69
N VAL A 143 13.12 6.85 0.47
CA VAL A 143 11.72 6.86 0.93
C VAL A 143 11.56 7.92 2.00
N LEU A 144 10.65 8.87 1.79
CA LEU A 144 10.31 9.90 2.77
C LEU A 144 9.00 9.55 3.47
N ASP A 145 9.00 9.58 4.79
CA ASP A 145 7.81 9.51 5.63
C ASP A 145 7.81 10.68 6.62
N ASN A 146 6.96 11.66 6.36
CA ASN A 146 6.87 12.91 7.14
C ASN A 146 5.95 12.81 8.37
N CYS A 147 5.43 11.64 8.67
CA CYS A 147 4.64 11.32 9.86
C CYS A 147 4.87 9.85 10.27
N CYS A 148 6.15 9.52 10.48
CA CYS A 148 6.62 8.14 10.54
C CYS A 148 6.14 7.36 11.77
N GLY A 149 5.61 8.03 12.79
CA GLY A 149 5.15 7.40 14.01
C GLY A 149 6.20 6.45 14.58
N CYS A 150 5.81 5.22 14.84
CA CYS A 150 6.72 4.19 15.35
C CYS A 150 7.69 3.60 14.32
N GLY A 151 7.80 4.18 13.11
CA GLY A 151 8.84 3.87 12.13
C GLY A 151 8.56 2.69 11.20
N SER A 152 7.31 2.29 10.98
CA SER A 152 7.00 1.13 10.11
C SER A 152 7.51 1.29 8.68
N ILE A 153 7.38 2.50 8.09
CA ILE A 153 7.86 2.77 6.73
C ILE A 153 9.39 2.85 6.67
N PRO A 154 10.09 3.59 7.55
CA PRO A 154 11.55 3.54 7.64
C PRO A 154 12.13 2.13 7.81
N ILE A 155 11.55 1.31 8.69
CA ILE A 155 11.93 -0.09 8.89
C ILE A 155 11.77 -0.88 7.59
N ALA A 156 10.61 -0.77 6.96
CA ALA A 156 10.35 -1.45 5.70
C ALA A 156 11.32 -1.01 4.60
N ALA A 157 11.68 0.27 4.53
CA ALA A 157 12.66 0.79 3.58
C ALA A 157 14.04 0.19 3.80
N LYS A 158 14.51 0.12 5.07
CA LYS A 158 15.76 -0.54 5.43
C LYS A 158 15.77 -2.00 4.99
N LEU A 159 14.72 -2.77 5.32
CA LEU A 159 14.59 -4.18 4.96
C LEU A 159 14.59 -4.43 3.45
N GLU A 160 14.11 -3.48 2.67
CA GLU A 160 14.06 -3.57 1.20
C GLU A 160 15.29 -2.93 0.51
N GLY A 161 16.32 -2.53 1.25
CA GLY A 161 17.54 -1.93 0.70
C GLY A 161 17.30 -0.54 0.09
N ARG A 162 16.43 0.25 0.71
CA ARG A 162 16.18 1.64 0.36
C ARG A 162 16.73 2.54 1.48
N HIS A 163 17.13 3.76 1.10
CA HIS A 163 17.37 4.82 2.06
C HIS A 163 16.05 5.38 2.58
N TYR A 164 16.04 5.98 3.75
CA TYR A 164 14.83 6.54 4.33
C TYR A 164 15.10 7.87 5.04
N ILE A 165 14.07 8.69 5.08
CA ILE A 165 13.96 9.91 5.89
C ILE A 165 12.64 9.81 6.63
N GLY A 166 12.68 9.65 7.95
CA GLY A 166 11.49 9.63 8.82
C GLY A 166 11.43 10.90 9.65
N MET A 167 10.26 11.51 9.76
CA MET A 167 10.00 12.68 10.61
C MET A 167 8.70 12.46 11.37
N ASP A 168 8.68 12.88 12.63
CA ASP A 168 7.48 12.95 13.46
C ASP A 168 7.72 13.90 14.62
N ASN A 169 6.71 14.68 14.99
CA ASN A 169 6.76 15.62 16.09
C ASN A 169 5.92 15.21 17.30
N GLY A 170 5.28 14.06 17.24
CA GLY A 170 4.44 13.52 18.30
C GLY A 170 5.21 12.63 19.27
N VAL A 171 4.48 12.15 20.27
CA VAL A 171 4.97 11.22 21.28
C VAL A 171 4.08 9.98 21.34
N CYS A 172 4.62 8.87 21.81
CA CYS A 172 3.89 7.63 21.99
C CYS A 172 2.85 7.80 23.13
N ASP A 173 1.58 7.79 22.77
CA ASP A 173 0.46 7.94 23.66
C ASP A 173 -0.13 6.62 24.18
N ASN A 174 0.37 5.49 23.70
CA ASN A 174 -0.09 4.18 24.13
C ASN A 174 0.47 3.81 25.51
N LYS A 175 -0.36 3.97 26.56
CA LYS A 175 -0.01 3.67 27.96
C LYS A 175 0.44 2.22 28.21
N LYS A 176 0.15 1.29 27.29
CA LYS A 176 0.56 -0.11 27.40
C LYS A 176 1.89 -0.39 26.68
N SER A 177 2.41 0.56 25.94
CA SER A 177 3.67 0.43 25.22
C SER A 177 4.85 0.70 26.14
N LYS A 178 5.94 -0.06 25.96
CA LYS A 178 7.23 0.22 26.59
C LYS A 178 7.79 1.60 26.22
N TYR A 179 7.26 2.21 25.16
CA TYR A 179 7.66 3.50 24.62
C TYR A 179 6.77 4.67 25.08
N PHE A 180 5.84 4.46 26.02
CA PHE A 180 4.91 5.49 26.46
C PHE A 180 5.65 6.80 26.84
N GLY A 181 5.20 7.92 26.27
CA GLY A 181 5.79 9.24 26.48
C GLY A 181 7.06 9.55 25.69
N MET A 182 7.63 8.58 24.98
CA MET A 182 8.82 8.77 24.15
C MET A 182 8.45 9.45 22.82
N PRO A 183 9.27 10.41 22.32
CA PRO A 183 9.11 10.97 20.98
C PRO A 183 9.08 9.86 19.91
N TRP A 184 8.18 9.98 18.94
CA TRP A 184 8.06 8.96 17.88
C TRP A 184 9.35 8.78 17.07
N ALA A 185 10.11 9.85 16.85
CA ALA A 185 11.38 9.77 16.15
C ALA A 185 12.40 8.89 16.90
N ASP A 186 12.41 8.95 18.24
CA ASP A 186 13.27 8.12 19.08
C ASP A 186 12.81 6.66 19.09
N VAL A 187 11.48 6.44 19.14
CA VAL A 187 10.89 5.09 19.02
C VAL A 187 11.29 4.46 17.68
N ALA A 188 11.14 5.20 16.58
CA ALA A 188 11.52 4.73 15.26
C ALA A 188 13.02 4.40 15.17
N THR A 189 13.88 5.25 15.77
CA THR A 189 15.33 5.06 15.80
C THR A 189 15.71 3.78 16.57
N GLN A 190 15.12 3.54 17.73
CA GLN A 190 15.37 2.32 18.51
C GLN A 190 14.95 1.07 17.74
N ARG A 191 13.74 1.09 17.16
CA ARG A 191 13.26 -0.03 16.35
C ARG A 191 14.10 -0.31 15.11
N LEU A 192 14.61 0.73 14.47
CA LEU A 192 15.53 0.61 13.33
C LEU A 192 16.86 -0.03 13.72
N ALA A 193 17.34 0.20 14.94
CA ALA A 193 18.56 -0.43 15.45
C ALA A 193 18.37 -1.94 15.72
N GLU A 194 17.15 -2.37 16.02
CA GLU A 194 16.80 -3.77 16.26
C GLU A 194 16.67 -4.59 14.95
N VAL A 195 16.62 -3.92 13.81
CA VAL A 195 16.46 -4.55 12.48
C VAL A 195 17.85 -4.68 11.82
N ALA A 196 18.26 -5.92 11.57
CA ALA A 196 19.52 -6.26 10.89
C ALA A 196 19.54 -5.85 9.41
#